data_8a7423c5e6b2bf963a1b28d711e96db1
#
_entry.id   8a7423c5e6b2bf963a1b28d711e96db1
#
_cell.length_a   1.000
_cell.length_b   1.000
_cell.length_c   1.000
_cell.angle_alpha   90.00
_cell.angle_beta   90.00
_cell.angle_gamma   90.00
#
_symmetry.space_group_name_H-M   'P 1'
#
loop_
_entity.id
_entity.type
_entity.pdbx_description
1 polymer ?
#
loop_
_entity_poly.entity_id
_entity_poly.type
_entity_poly.pdbx_seq_one_letter_code
_entity_poly.pdbx_strand_id
1 'polypeptide(L)'
;LNIYMQIINLLILYLLVICIVIFFKSYNTPEKYTNKIKKKVNPCTDYLSDKDYLIHMIPHHQVAIDMCNLMIPISKSKTMQNIYRTIIFNQNIEILLMKQVLNAIPLLSGEFETGIRDTEFKTSLSYDKKSVPENYYCDPLFFSPDDHSKHMHHMKHTDKSFLEHMIPHHQVAVVMSNRLLKYTNNTHMIRICYEIITAQRYEILKMNYLLSEMKSKNIEFLPDYY
;
A
#
# COMPACT_ATOMS: atom_id res chain seq x y z
N LEU A 1 -54.18 22.25 -8.17
CA LEU A 1 -52.80 22.31 -8.75
C LEU A 1 -51.72 22.32 -7.64
N ASN A 2 -51.94 23.04 -6.55
CA ASN A 2 -50.96 23.23 -5.46
C ASN A 2 -50.64 21.92 -4.69
N ILE A 3 -51.64 21.10 -4.42
CA ILE A 3 -51.50 19.81 -3.70
C ILE A 3 -50.69 18.79 -4.54
N TYR A 4 -50.94 18.72 -5.84
CA TYR A 4 -50.20 17.84 -6.75
C TYR A 4 -48.71 18.22 -6.82
N MET A 5 -48.40 19.51 -6.89
CA MET A 5 -47.01 20.00 -6.89
C MET A 5 -46.30 19.70 -5.56
N GLN A 6 -46.99 19.79 -4.43
CA GLN A 6 -46.43 19.44 -3.14
C GLN A 6 -46.12 17.94 -3.02
N ILE A 7 -47.01 17.07 -3.52
CA ILE A 7 -46.81 15.62 -3.54
C ILE A 7 -45.61 15.25 -4.44
N ILE A 8 -45.47 15.87 -5.60
CA ILE A 8 -44.36 15.64 -6.52
C ILE A 8 -43.03 16.06 -5.87
N ASN A 9 -42.98 17.21 -5.21
CA ASN A 9 -41.77 17.68 -4.53
C ASN A 9 -41.34 16.75 -3.37
N LEU A 10 -42.32 16.23 -2.60
CA LEU A 10 -42.08 15.26 -1.54
C LEU A 10 -41.52 13.92 -2.11
N LEU A 11 -42.05 13.46 -3.23
CA LEU A 11 -41.54 12.23 -3.91
C LEU A 11 -40.12 12.42 -4.43
N ILE A 12 -39.80 13.56 -5.02
CA ILE A 12 -38.47 13.90 -5.49
C ILE A 12 -37.49 13.94 -4.31
N LEU A 13 -37.85 14.60 -3.22
CA LEU A 13 -37.03 14.68 -2.01
C LEU A 13 -36.77 13.29 -1.43
N TYR A 14 -37.80 12.44 -1.37
CA TYR A 14 -37.68 11.06 -0.89
C TYR A 14 -36.72 10.22 -1.76
N LEU A 15 -36.81 10.32 -3.10
CA LEU A 15 -35.90 9.65 -4.03
C LEU A 15 -34.47 10.15 -3.89
N LEU A 16 -34.27 11.45 -3.69
CA LEU A 16 -32.92 12.00 -3.45
C LEU A 16 -32.32 11.46 -2.16
N VAL A 17 -33.11 11.38 -1.09
CA VAL A 17 -32.64 10.81 0.19
C VAL A 17 -32.26 9.33 0.02
N ILE A 18 -33.07 8.54 -0.71
CA ILE A 18 -32.74 7.13 -1.00
C ILE A 18 -31.45 7.03 -1.80
N CYS A 19 -31.27 7.83 -2.85
CA CYS A 19 -30.05 7.85 -3.63
C CYS A 19 -28.82 8.20 -2.78
N ILE A 20 -28.93 9.18 -1.90
CA ILE A 20 -27.88 9.56 -0.96
C ILE A 20 -27.55 8.41 -0.01
N VAL A 21 -28.55 7.76 0.57
CA VAL A 21 -28.37 6.62 1.50
C VAL A 21 -27.70 5.44 0.78
N ILE A 22 -28.13 5.12 -0.45
CA ILE A 22 -27.53 4.06 -1.27
C ILE A 22 -26.09 4.43 -1.61
N PHE A 23 -25.81 5.68 -1.99
CA PHE A 23 -24.47 6.15 -2.30
C PHE A 23 -23.54 6.04 -1.07
N PHE A 24 -23.99 6.53 0.10
CA PHE A 24 -23.21 6.41 1.34
C PHE A 24 -23.04 4.97 1.80
N LYS A 25 -24.04 4.11 1.61
CA LYS A 25 -23.97 2.68 1.94
C LYS A 25 -23.00 1.94 0.99
N SER A 26 -22.97 2.30 -0.28
CA SER A 26 -22.02 1.79 -1.26
C SER A 26 -20.59 2.28 -1.00
N TYR A 27 -20.44 3.51 -0.49
CA TYR A 27 -19.12 4.10 -0.20
C TYR A 27 -18.52 3.62 1.13
N ASN A 28 -19.38 3.30 2.11
CA ASN A 28 -19.00 2.94 3.49
C ASN A 28 -19.12 1.44 3.79
N THR A 29 -19.37 0.57 2.81
CA THR A 29 -19.13 -0.85 3.05
C THR A 29 -17.62 -1.05 3.08
N PRO A 30 -17.02 -1.36 4.24
CA PRO A 30 -15.70 -1.94 4.24
C PRO A 30 -15.87 -3.29 3.56
N GLU A 31 -15.57 -3.34 2.29
CA GLU A 31 -15.49 -4.60 1.58
C GLU A 31 -14.51 -5.46 2.36
N LYS A 32 -15.03 -6.53 2.96
CA LYS A 32 -14.22 -7.53 3.65
C LYS A 32 -13.34 -8.23 2.61
N TYR A 33 -12.32 -7.53 2.13
CA TYR A 33 -11.29 -8.10 1.25
C TYR A 33 -10.50 -9.24 1.90
N THR A 34 -10.55 -9.33 3.26
CA THR A 34 -9.74 -10.24 4.04
C THR A 34 -10.21 -11.70 4.03
N ASN A 35 -11.46 -12.02 3.63
CA ASN A 35 -12.02 -13.35 3.84
C ASN A 35 -12.02 -14.27 2.59
N LYS A 36 -11.35 -13.90 1.49
CA LYS A 36 -11.21 -14.77 0.29
C LYS A 36 -9.78 -15.02 -0.16
N ILE A 37 -8.78 -14.62 0.59
CA ILE A 37 -7.40 -15.03 0.30
C ILE A 37 -7.29 -16.48 0.73
N LYS A 38 -7.71 -17.39 -0.15
CA LYS A 38 -7.39 -18.80 -0.02
C LYS A 38 -5.87 -18.90 -0.06
N LYS A 39 -5.28 -19.30 1.01
CA LYS A 39 -3.97 -19.71 1.50
C LYS A 39 -3.00 -20.34 0.46
N LYS A 40 -2.92 -19.86 -0.79
CA LYS A 40 -2.24 -20.58 -1.86
C LYS A 40 -1.13 -19.80 -2.58
N VAL A 41 -1.13 -18.48 -2.50
CA VAL A 41 -0.13 -17.65 -3.18
C VAL A 41 0.76 -16.98 -2.15
N ASN A 42 2.06 -17.26 -2.21
CA ASN A 42 3.04 -16.53 -1.42
C ASN A 42 3.44 -15.25 -2.18
N PRO A 43 3.03 -14.06 -1.71
CA PRO A 43 3.26 -12.81 -2.43
C PRO A 43 4.76 -12.50 -2.61
N CYS A 44 5.62 -13.14 -1.83
CA CYS A 44 7.06 -12.90 -1.86
C CYS A 44 7.80 -13.79 -2.85
N THR A 45 7.29 -14.97 -3.18
CA THR A 45 7.99 -15.97 -4.01
C THR A 45 7.22 -16.38 -5.26
N ASP A 46 5.88 -16.40 -5.20
CA ASP A 46 5.06 -16.96 -6.27
C ASP A 46 4.82 -15.94 -7.40
N TYR A 47 4.36 -16.44 -8.54
CA TYR A 47 3.83 -15.61 -9.61
C TYR A 47 2.61 -14.83 -9.09
N LEU A 48 2.58 -13.53 -9.39
CA LEU A 48 1.46 -12.65 -9.07
C LEU A 48 0.80 -12.16 -10.36
N SER A 49 -0.49 -12.42 -10.52
CA SER A 49 -1.29 -11.68 -11.47
C SER A 49 -1.46 -10.22 -10.99
N ASP A 50 -1.89 -9.33 -11.88
CA ASP A 50 -2.22 -7.93 -11.50
C ASP A 50 -3.19 -7.90 -10.31
N LYS A 51 -4.21 -8.75 -10.35
CA LYS A 51 -5.20 -8.86 -9.26
C LYS A 51 -4.59 -9.36 -7.96
N ASP A 52 -3.76 -10.41 -8.02
CA ASP A 52 -3.12 -10.96 -6.81
C ASP A 52 -2.15 -9.95 -6.20
N TYR A 53 -1.41 -9.23 -7.04
CA TYR A 53 -0.55 -8.14 -6.59
C TYR A 53 -1.34 -7.08 -5.82
N LEU A 54 -2.45 -6.60 -6.39
CA LEU A 54 -3.28 -5.56 -5.77
C LEU A 54 -3.90 -6.03 -4.44
N ILE A 55 -4.41 -7.27 -4.40
CA ILE A 55 -4.99 -7.87 -3.19
C ILE A 55 -3.98 -7.95 -2.04
N HIS A 56 -2.70 -8.16 -2.35
CA HIS A 56 -1.64 -8.22 -1.34
C HIS A 56 -1.05 -6.84 -1.03
N MET A 57 -0.85 -6.00 -2.05
CA MET A 57 -0.18 -4.71 -1.88
C MET A 57 -1.05 -3.66 -1.15
N ILE A 58 -2.36 -3.69 -1.34
CA ILE A 58 -3.28 -2.79 -0.62
C ILE A 58 -3.20 -2.98 0.91
N PRO A 59 -3.38 -4.19 1.47
CA PRO A 59 -3.21 -4.40 2.91
C PRO A 59 -1.77 -4.18 3.38
N HIS A 60 -0.77 -4.48 2.56
CA HIS A 60 0.63 -4.18 2.84
C HIS A 60 0.83 -2.68 3.11
N HIS A 61 0.33 -1.81 2.24
CA HIS A 61 0.38 -0.36 2.44
C HIS A 61 -0.38 0.09 3.69
N GLN A 62 -1.53 -0.53 3.98
CA GLN A 62 -2.28 -0.22 5.19
C GLN A 62 -1.46 -0.48 6.46
N VAL A 63 -0.70 -1.58 6.51
CA VAL A 63 0.22 -1.88 7.63
C VAL A 63 1.21 -0.74 7.88
N ALA A 64 1.83 -0.20 6.83
CA ALA A 64 2.77 0.91 6.98
C ALA A 64 2.11 2.20 7.50
N ILE A 65 0.89 2.50 7.01
CA ILE A 65 0.11 3.65 7.47
C ILE A 65 -0.21 3.50 8.96
N ASP A 66 -0.66 2.32 9.38
CA ASP A 66 -1.02 2.04 10.78
C ASP A 66 0.20 2.17 11.71
N MET A 67 1.36 1.67 11.28
CA MET A 67 2.62 1.85 12.02
C MET A 67 3.00 3.34 12.15
N CYS A 68 2.90 4.12 11.09
CA CYS A 68 3.19 5.54 11.12
C CYS A 68 2.24 6.29 12.07
N ASN A 69 0.94 5.99 12.01
CA ASN A 69 -0.06 6.59 12.89
C ASN A 69 0.20 6.29 14.37
N LEU A 70 0.67 5.07 14.67
CA LEU A 70 1.07 4.68 16.02
C LEU A 70 2.26 5.50 16.52
N MET A 71 3.24 5.80 15.64
CA MET A 71 4.47 6.48 16.03
C MET A 71 4.34 8.01 16.11
N ILE A 72 3.39 8.62 15.41
CA ILE A 72 3.19 10.09 15.41
C ILE A 72 3.05 10.68 16.83
N PRO A 73 2.24 10.14 17.76
CA PRO A 73 2.13 10.67 19.11
C PRO A 73 3.36 10.39 19.99
N ILE A 74 4.20 9.43 19.61
CA ILE A 74 5.31 8.92 20.42
C ILE A 74 6.61 9.66 20.13
N SER A 75 6.98 9.79 18.84
CA SER A 75 8.23 10.42 18.43
C SER A 75 8.15 11.96 18.55
N LYS A 76 9.18 12.57 19.12
CA LYS A 76 9.36 14.03 19.17
C LYS A 76 10.21 14.58 18.02
N SER A 77 10.92 13.71 17.31
CA SER A 77 11.81 14.09 16.22
C SER A 77 11.02 14.66 15.02
N LYS A 78 11.31 15.88 14.63
CA LYS A 78 10.73 16.53 13.44
C LYS A 78 11.06 15.74 12.17
N THR A 79 12.26 15.19 12.09
CA THR A 79 12.69 14.36 10.95
C THR A 79 11.85 13.10 10.85
N MET A 80 11.62 12.38 11.95
CA MET A 80 10.77 11.20 11.97
C MET A 80 9.31 11.54 11.70
N GLN A 81 8.82 12.64 12.28
CA GLN A 81 7.47 13.15 12.00
C GLN A 81 7.24 13.42 10.50
N ASN A 82 8.24 13.94 9.80
CA ASN A 82 8.17 14.14 8.35
C ASN A 82 8.16 12.80 7.59
N ILE A 83 8.96 11.81 8.03
CA ILE A 83 8.96 10.47 7.45
C ILE A 83 7.58 9.83 7.58
N TYR A 84 7.01 9.81 8.80
CA TYR A 84 5.68 9.21 9.04
C TYR A 84 4.61 9.85 8.15
N ARG A 85 4.56 11.18 8.08
CA ARG A 85 3.57 11.89 7.26
C ARG A 85 3.78 11.67 5.77
N THR A 86 5.03 11.58 5.31
CA THR A 86 5.34 11.29 3.90
C THR A 86 4.88 9.90 3.52
N ILE A 87 5.19 8.89 4.34
CA ILE A 87 4.74 7.51 4.12
C ILE A 87 3.21 7.43 4.10
N ILE A 88 2.53 8.03 5.09
CA ILE A 88 1.06 8.06 5.15
C ILE A 88 0.49 8.69 3.89
N PHE A 89 1.03 9.83 3.46
CA PHE A 89 0.54 10.55 2.28
C PHE A 89 0.71 9.73 1.01
N ASN A 90 1.92 9.25 0.74
CA ASN A 90 2.23 8.49 -0.46
C ASN A 90 1.39 7.21 -0.53
N GLN A 91 1.38 6.42 0.55
CA GLN A 91 0.72 5.13 0.54
C GLN A 91 -0.81 5.21 0.55
N ASN A 92 -1.41 6.28 1.08
CA ASN A 92 -2.85 6.51 0.90
C ASN A 92 -3.21 6.78 -0.56
N ILE A 93 -2.40 7.56 -1.29
CA ILE A 93 -2.62 7.80 -2.73
C ILE A 93 -2.45 6.49 -3.51
N GLU A 94 -1.41 5.73 -3.22
CA GLU A 94 -1.14 4.44 -3.86
C GLU A 94 -2.26 3.43 -3.61
N ILE A 95 -2.79 3.35 -2.37
CA ILE A 95 -3.98 2.53 -2.05
C ILE A 95 -5.18 2.95 -2.89
N LEU A 96 -5.44 4.26 -3.01
CA LEU A 96 -6.56 4.77 -3.79
C LEU A 96 -6.44 4.36 -5.26
N LEU A 97 -5.26 4.55 -5.86
CA LEU A 97 -4.98 4.15 -7.25
C LEU A 97 -5.12 2.63 -7.44
N MET A 98 -4.55 1.85 -6.54
CA MET A 98 -4.65 0.38 -6.57
C MET A 98 -6.09 -0.10 -6.47
N LYS A 99 -6.92 0.50 -5.62
CA LYS A 99 -8.34 0.18 -5.51
C LYS A 99 -9.11 0.51 -6.79
N GLN A 100 -8.81 1.65 -7.43
CA GLN A 100 -9.43 2.01 -8.71
C GLN A 100 -9.11 0.98 -9.80
N VAL A 101 -7.84 0.56 -9.92
CA VAL A 101 -7.45 -0.45 -10.90
C VAL A 101 -8.07 -1.81 -10.56
N LEU A 102 -8.08 -2.22 -9.30
CA LEU A 102 -8.68 -3.48 -8.87
C LEU A 102 -10.17 -3.57 -9.22
N ASN A 103 -10.90 -2.47 -9.05
CA ASN A 103 -12.32 -2.40 -9.40
C ASN A 103 -12.55 -2.41 -10.93
N ALA A 104 -11.58 -1.93 -11.71
CA ALA A 104 -11.65 -1.92 -13.17
C ALA A 104 -11.27 -3.26 -13.81
N ILE A 105 -10.50 -4.12 -13.14
CA ILE A 105 -10.05 -5.43 -13.69
C ILE A 105 -11.21 -6.29 -14.23
N PRO A 106 -12.38 -6.45 -13.57
CA PRO A 106 -13.48 -7.21 -14.11
C PRO A 106 -14.04 -6.66 -15.43
N LEU A 107 -13.91 -5.36 -15.66
CA LEU A 107 -14.36 -4.69 -16.89
C LEU A 107 -13.35 -4.86 -18.03
N LEU A 108 -12.09 -5.09 -17.69
CA LEU A 108 -10.98 -5.23 -18.62
C LEU A 108 -10.66 -6.69 -18.95
N SER A 109 -11.18 -7.65 -18.16
CA SER A 109 -10.84 -9.09 -18.24
C SER A 109 -11.34 -9.80 -19.53
N GLY A 110 -12.11 -9.13 -20.38
CA GLY A 110 -12.51 -9.69 -21.68
C GLY A 110 -11.39 -9.72 -22.73
N GLU A 111 -10.32 -8.94 -22.58
CA GLU A 111 -9.28 -8.79 -23.61
C GLU A 111 -7.83 -8.98 -23.10
N PHE A 112 -7.59 -9.00 -21.79
CA PHE A 112 -6.23 -8.93 -21.23
C PHE A 112 -5.69 -10.23 -20.63
N GLU A 113 -6.50 -11.27 -20.45
CA GLU A 113 -6.02 -12.55 -19.87
C GLU A 113 -5.22 -13.44 -20.86
N THR A 114 -5.12 -13.09 -22.12
CA THR A 114 -4.47 -13.95 -23.14
C THR A 114 -3.18 -13.43 -23.73
N GLY A 115 -2.59 -12.44 -23.14
CA GLY A 115 -1.40 -11.81 -23.67
C GLY A 115 -0.10 -12.20 -22.95
N ILE A 116 0.29 -13.50 -22.98
CA ILE A 116 1.74 -13.80 -22.96
C ILE A 116 2.26 -13.30 -24.30
N ARG A 117 2.55 -12.04 -24.39
CA ARG A 117 3.41 -11.55 -25.46
C ARG A 117 4.83 -11.76 -24.99
N ASP A 118 5.53 -12.70 -25.63
CA ASP A 118 6.99 -12.78 -25.73
C ASP A 118 7.54 -11.53 -26.44
N THR A 119 7.18 -10.34 -25.95
CA THR A 119 7.92 -9.14 -26.27
C THR A 119 8.87 -8.94 -25.11
N GLU A 120 10.13 -9.31 -25.31
CA GLU A 120 11.27 -8.80 -24.55
C GLU A 120 11.19 -7.27 -24.50
N PHE A 121 10.39 -6.72 -23.60
CA PHE A 121 10.59 -5.38 -23.16
C PHE A 121 11.81 -5.44 -22.24
N LYS A 122 12.99 -5.52 -22.88
CA LYS A 122 14.24 -5.16 -22.23
C LYS A 122 14.13 -3.69 -21.89
N THR A 123 13.51 -3.41 -20.74
CA THR A 123 13.70 -2.10 -20.13
C THR A 123 15.20 -1.97 -19.92
N SER A 124 15.82 -1.03 -20.59
CA SER A 124 17.25 -0.69 -20.53
C SER A 124 17.70 -0.17 -19.15
N LEU A 125 16.82 -0.17 -18.17
CA LEU A 125 17.16 -0.07 -16.77
C LEU A 125 17.67 -1.43 -16.33
N SER A 126 18.95 -1.69 -16.65
CA SER A 126 19.71 -2.77 -16.01
C SER A 126 19.76 -2.42 -14.51
N TYR A 127 18.80 -2.97 -13.80
CA TYR A 127 18.82 -2.94 -12.35
C TYR A 127 20.07 -3.67 -11.90
N ASP A 128 20.98 -2.94 -11.28
CA ASP A 128 22.12 -3.53 -10.62
C ASP A 128 21.56 -4.55 -9.59
N LYS A 129 21.72 -5.83 -9.89
CA LYS A 129 21.28 -6.96 -9.03
C LYS A 129 21.84 -6.87 -7.61
N LYS A 130 22.84 -6.01 -7.38
CA LYS A 130 23.49 -5.79 -6.08
C LYS A 130 22.71 -4.87 -5.15
N SER A 131 21.72 -4.12 -5.62
CA SER A 131 21.01 -3.13 -4.79
C SER A 131 19.81 -3.70 -4.00
N VAL A 132 19.40 -4.94 -4.28
CA VAL A 132 18.36 -5.63 -3.50
C VAL A 132 18.94 -6.96 -3.05
N PRO A 133 19.11 -7.21 -1.74
CA PRO A 133 19.58 -8.50 -1.25
C PRO A 133 18.70 -9.63 -1.82
N GLU A 134 19.31 -10.69 -2.33
CA GLU A 134 18.58 -11.88 -2.83
C GLU A 134 17.76 -12.55 -1.70
N ASN A 135 18.12 -12.30 -0.45
CA ASN A 135 17.47 -12.78 0.75
C ASN A 135 16.81 -11.59 1.52
N TYR A 136 15.68 -11.09 1.02
CA TYR A 136 14.86 -10.16 1.81
C TYR A 136 13.91 -10.95 2.72
N TYR A 137 13.73 -10.44 3.93
CA TYR A 137 12.79 -11.02 4.88
C TYR A 137 11.36 -10.63 4.50
N CYS A 138 10.54 -11.63 4.24
CA CYS A 138 9.13 -11.46 3.92
C CYS A 138 8.28 -12.00 5.07
N ASP A 139 7.79 -11.10 5.91
CA ASP A 139 6.91 -11.43 7.02
C ASP A 139 5.45 -11.47 6.55
N PRO A 140 4.71 -12.56 6.79
CA PRO A 140 3.27 -12.62 6.53
C PRO A 140 2.47 -11.50 7.20
N LEU A 141 2.92 -10.98 8.33
CA LEU A 141 2.30 -9.85 9.03
C LEU A 141 2.29 -8.58 8.20
N PHE A 142 3.20 -8.41 7.24
CA PHE A 142 3.21 -7.26 6.35
C PHE A 142 1.98 -7.16 5.45
N PHE A 143 1.19 -8.23 5.35
CA PHE A 143 -0.01 -8.32 4.51
C PHE A 143 -1.30 -8.47 5.32
N SER A 144 -1.23 -8.41 6.64
CA SER A 144 -2.37 -8.57 7.55
C SER A 144 -2.44 -7.44 8.56
N PRO A 145 -3.13 -6.32 8.25
CA PRO A 145 -3.21 -5.15 9.15
C PRO A 145 -3.71 -5.51 10.56
N ASP A 146 -4.73 -6.36 10.65
CA ASP A 146 -5.32 -6.75 11.94
C ASP A 146 -4.33 -7.55 12.82
N ASP A 147 -3.59 -8.49 12.23
CA ASP A 147 -2.62 -9.30 12.96
C ASP A 147 -1.35 -8.51 13.27
N HIS A 148 -0.94 -7.65 12.32
CA HIS A 148 0.17 -6.74 12.53
C HIS A 148 -0.12 -5.76 13.66
N SER A 149 -1.32 -5.19 13.74
CA SER A 149 -1.73 -4.31 14.84
C SER A 149 -1.61 -5.01 16.18
N LYS A 150 -2.07 -6.26 16.31
CA LYS A 150 -1.91 -7.06 17.54
C LYS A 150 -0.44 -7.28 17.88
N HIS A 151 0.39 -7.59 16.90
CA HIS A 151 1.84 -7.77 17.08
C HIS A 151 2.50 -6.48 17.58
N MET A 152 2.15 -5.33 17.01
CA MET A 152 2.70 -4.04 17.40
C MET A 152 2.43 -3.67 18.85
N HIS A 153 1.31 -4.10 19.45
CA HIS A 153 1.03 -3.87 20.87
C HIS A 153 2.07 -4.47 21.82
N HIS A 154 2.83 -5.46 21.36
CA HIS A 154 3.87 -6.14 22.16
C HIS A 154 5.28 -5.65 21.85
N MET A 155 5.44 -4.75 20.88
CA MET A 155 6.75 -4.22 20.51
C MET A 155 7.11 -2.94 21.26
N LYS A 156 8.40 -2.70 21.40
CA LYS A 156 8.91 -1.41 21.88
C LYS A 156 8.73 -0.36 20.78
N HIS A 157 7.98 0.69 21.05
CA HIS A 157 7.72 1.76 20.10
C HIS A 157 8.78 2.86 20.23
N THR A 158 9.82 2.76 19.41
CA THR A 158 10.89 3.76 19.30
C THR A 158 11.14 4.09 17.82
N ASP A 159 11.78 5.23 17.54
CA ASP A 159 12.16 5.58 16.18
C ASP A 159 13.06 4.51 15.56
N LYS A 160 13.98 3.96 16.36
CA LYS A 160 14.87 2.89 15.92
C LYS A 160 14.12 1.62 15.55
N SER A 161 13.22 1.13 16.42
CA SER A 161 12.43 -0.07 16.16
C SER A 161 11.51 0.10 14.95
N PHE A 162 10.95 1.31 14.76
CA PHE A 162 10.19 1.65 13.56
C PHE A 162 11.04 1.52 12.30
N LEU A 163 12.24 2.11 12.28
CA LEU A 163 13.13 2.05 11.11
C LEU A 163 13.56 0.61 10.79
N GLU A 164 13.90 -0.17 11.83
CA GLU A 164 14.30 -1.58 11.69
C GLU A 164 13.18 -2.46 11.12
N HIS A 165 11.93 -2.10 11.35
CA HIS A 165 10.77 -2.81 10.82
C HIS A 165 10.33 -2.28 9.45
N MET A 166 10.31 -0.96 9.26
CA MET A 166 9.82 -0.32 8.03
C MET A 166 10.74 -0.53 6.82
N ILE A 167 12.05 -0.60 7.04
CA ILE A 167 13.01 -0.85 5.96
C ILE A 167 12.74 -2.19 5.26
N PRO A 168 12.71 -3.35 5.94
CA PRO A 168 12.38 -4.62 5.29
C PRO A 168 10.96 -4.66 4.74
N HIS A 169 10.00 -3.99 5.39
CA HIS A 169 8.64 -3.84 4.88
C HIS A 169 8.66 -3.19 3.47
N HIS A 170 9.31 -2.04 3.32
CA HIS A 170 9.43 -1.37 2.03
C HIS A 170 10.19 -2.20 0.98
N GLN A 171 11.22 -2.95 1.40
CA GLN A 171 11.94 -3.85 0.49
C GLN A 171 11.02 -4.89 -0.14
N VAL A 172 10.06 -5.43 0.61
CA VAL A 172 9.06 -6.38 0.10
C VAL A 172 8.24 -5.75 -1.03
N ALA A 173 7.72 -4.53 -0.83
CA ALA A 173 6.95 -3.84 -1.88
C ALA A 173 7.76 -3.58 -3.15
N VAL A 174 9.02 -3.15 -3.00
CA VAL A 174 9.95 -2.94 -4.12
C VAL A 174 10.19 -4.25 -4.89
N VAL A 175 10.42 -5.35 -4.19
CA VAL A 175 10.66 -6.67 -4.82
C VAL A 175 9.41 -7.17 -5.53
N MET A 176 8.23 -7.09 -4.89
CA MET A 176 6.96 -7.49 -5.50
C MET A 176 6.67 -6.68 -6.77
N SER A 177 6.86 -5.36 -6.73
CA SER A 177 6.66 -4.47 -7.87
C SER A 177 7.61 -4.79 -9.03
N ASN A 178 8.90 -5.00 -8.75
CA ASN A 178 9.88 -5.42 -9.77
C ASN A 178 9.55 -6.79 -10.39
N ARG A 179 8.96 -7.69 -9.62
CA ARG A 179 8.54 -9.01 -10.13
C ARG A 179 7.33 -8.87 -11.04
N LEU A 180 6.31 -8.09 -10.65
CA LEU A 180 5.14 -7.85 -11.47
C LEU A 180 5.50 -7.21 -12.81
N LEU A 181 6.41 -6.25 -12.83
CA LEU A 181 6.89 -5.59 -14.07
C LEU A 181 7.46 -6.54 -15.12
N LYS A 182 7.84 -7.77 -14.74
CA LYS A 182 8.33 -8.78 -15.69
C LYS A 182 7.19 -9.44 -16.50
N TYR A 183 5.95 -9.32 -16.04
CA TYR A 183 4.83 -10.10 -16.55
C TYR A 183 3.62 -9.25 -16.94
N THR A 184 3.39 -8.11 -16.27
CA THR A 184 2.23 -7.27 -16.56
C THR A 184 2.40 -6.48 -17.84
N ASN A 185 1.33 -6.42 -18.65
CA ASN A 185 1.19 -5.52 -19.79
C ASN A 185 0.19 -4.37 -19.51
N ASN A 186 -0.40 -4.34 -18.33
CA ASN A 186 -1.33 -3.31 -17.92
C ASN A 186 -0.58 -2.00 -17.61
N THR A 187 -0.81 -0.98 -18.42
CA THR A 187 -0.12 0.33 -18.30
C THR A 187 -0.35 0.99 -16.95
N HIS A 188 -1.53 0.80 -16.34
CA HIS A 188 -1.82 1.32 -15.00
C HIS A 188 -1.00 0.60 -13.94
N MET A 189 -0.85 -0.72 -14.05
CA MET A 189 -0.03 -1.50 -13.13
C MET A 189 1.46 -1.17 -13.29
N ILE A 190 1.92 -1.01 -14.53
CA ILE A 190 3.31 -0.60 -14.82
C ILE A 190 3.59 0.74 -14.14
N ARG A 191 2.71 1.72 -14.29
CA ARG A 191 2.82 3.03 -13.65
C ARG A 191 2.86 2.92 -12.12
N ILE A 192 1.90 2.22 -11.50
CA ILE A 192 1.83 2.02 -10.06
C ILE A 192 3.12 1.36 -9.54
N CYS A 193 3.62 0.33 -10.20
CA CYS A 193 4.86 -0.34 -9.80
C CYS A 193 6.07 0.61 -9.82
N TYR A 194 6.19 1.45 -10.85
CA TYR A 194 7.30 2.43 -10.90
C TYR A 194 7.17 3.51 -9.82
N GLU A 195 5.97 3.99 -9.54
CA GLU A 195 5.72 4.95 -8.47
C GLU A 195 6.12 4.37 -7.10
N ILE A 196 5.66 3.15 -6.78
CA ILE A 196 6.02 2.43 -5.54
C ILE A 196 7.53 2.19 -5.45
N ILE A 197 8.15 1.68 -6.50
CA ILE A 197 9.60 1.41 -6.52
C ILE A 197 10.39 2.69 -6.25
N THR A 198 10.02 3.78 -6.91
CA THR A 198 10.76 5.05 -6.81
C THR A 198 10.60 5.66 -5.42
N ALA A 199 9.38 5.78 -4.92
CA ALA A 199 9.09 6.35 -3.61
C ALA A 199 9.75 5.53 -2.49
N GLN A 200 9.49 4.22 -2.46
CA GLN A 200 9.96 3.39 -1.36
C GLN A 200 11.47 3.15 -1.36
N ARG A 201 12.14 3.14 -2.51
CA ARG A 201 13.61 3.14 -2.54
C ARG A 201 14.22 4.39 -1.96
N TYR A 202 13.68 5.54 -2.27
CA TYR A 202 14.12 6.80 -1.67
C TYR A 202 13.91 6.78 -0.15
N GLU A 203 12.76 6.31 0.31
CA GLU A 203 12.45 6.18 1.73
C GLU A 203 13.39 5.18 2.43
N ILE A 204 13.68 4.02 1.81
CA ILE A 204 14.67 3.05 2.33
C ILE A 204 16.04 3.69 2.49
N LEU A 205 16.53 4.44 1.51
CA LEU A 205 17.83 5.12 1.60
C LEU A 205 17.87 6.09 2.78
N LYS A 206 16.83 6.92 2.92
CA LYS A 206 16.70 7.88 4.00
C LYS A 206 16.62 7.20 5.38
N MET A 207 15.81 6.15 5.48
CA MET A 207 15.65 5.39 6.72
C MET A 207 16.94 4.66 7.12
N ASN A 208 17.67 4.07 6.17
CA ASN A 208 18.96 3.42 6.44
C ASN A 208 20.00 4.42 6.94
N TYR A 209 20.06 5.62 6.37
CA TYR A 209 20.95 6.68 6.87
C TYR A 209 20.65 7.02 8.33
N LEU A 210 19.39 7.28 8.66
CA LEU A 210 18.98 7.59 10.04
C LEU A 210 19.23 6.42 10.99
N LEU A 211 18.93 5.20 10.57
CA LEU A 211 19.18 4.00 11.38
C LEU A 211 20.67 3.82 11.67
N SER A 212 21.55 4.08 10.70
CA SER A 212 23.01 4.01 10.89
C SER A 212 23.49 5.04 11.91
N GLU A 213 22.97 6.28 11.85
CA GLU A 213 23.25 7.33 12.82
C GLU A 213 22.78 6.94 14.24
N MET A 214 21.57 6.37 14.35
CA MET A 214 21.03 5.94 15.63
C MET A 214 21.85 4.78 16.23
N LYS A 215 22.27 3.83 15.40
CA LYS A 215 23.12 2.71 15.84
C LYS A 215 24.50 3.20 16.31
N SER A 216 25.12 4.13 15.59
CA SER A 216 26.43 4.67 15.93
C SER A 216 26.41 5.43 17.26
N LYS A 217 25.29 6.09 17.57
CA LYS A 217 25.10 6.89 18.81
C LYS A 217 24.43 6.10 19.94
N ASN A 218 24.03 4.86 19.67
CA ASN A 218 23.28 3.98 20.59
C ASN A 218 22.02 4.65 21.17
N ILE A 219 21.23 5.30 20.32
CA ILE A 219 19.99 5.99 20.70
C ILE A 219 18.76 5.28 20.14
N GLU A 220 17.66 5.39 20.87
CA GLU A 220 16.36 4.79 20.50
C GLU A 220 15.43 5.80 19.82
N PHE A 221 15.61 7.10 20.12
CA PHE A 221 14.86 8.20 19.51
C PHE A 221 15.80 9.23 18.89
N LEU A 222 15.42 9.74 17.73
CA LEU A 222 16.15 10.84 17.09
C LEU A 222 15.89 12.17 17.84
N PRO A 223 16.93 12.96 18.11
CA PRO A 223 16.76 14.28 18.68
C PRO A 223 16.04 15.26 17.74
N ASP A 224 15.44 16.31 18.32
CA ASP A 224 14.68 17.32 17.56
C ASP A 224 15.52 18.17 16.58
N TYR A 225 16.83 18.15 16.69
CA TYR A 225 17.76 18.97 15.89
C TYR A 225 18.31 18.27 14.63
N TYR A 226 17.74 17.13 14.26
CA TYR A 226 18.03 16.44 13.00
C TYR A 226 17.06 16.81 11.89
#